data_42abf659e03460292839410a9c749567
#
_entry.id   42abf659e03460292839410a9c749567
#
_cell.length_a   1.000
_cell.length_b   1.000
_cell.length_c   1.000
_cell.angle_alpha   90.00
_cell.angle_beta   90.00
_cell.angle_gamma   90.00
#
_symmetry.space_group_name_H-M   'P 1'
#
loop_
_entity.id
_entity.type
_entity.pdbx_description
1 polymer ?
#
loop_
_entity_poly.entity_id
_entity_poly.type
_entity_poly.pdbx_seq_one_letter_code
_entity_poly.pdbx_strand_id
1 'polypeptide(L)'
;MKFEINALTLKKGLEDIQVKGKHLTSKGFSNSNFGSNVFAQCTGNELRLYNGDTIFLASLGVTVTNQLTTSSEVSFDSSSLIPYLKSFGNRTITFEAGDYITIVAGAKKASVPKLVNHPNIEAVQRLKNMVAHIRYEPSPQTLWKFGNFNFEGAFSITNNYFIDCIKNCELVKSGIYKLDFNENVTISTTETVTNSYTETINPVFRLGDPATLQFSGALHSFFEKEQLLNFYVRDESPILIVANDRMLMKAPHVGGN
;
A
#
# COMPACT_ATOMS: atom_id res chain seq x y z
N MET A 1 6.61 -9.31 20.30
CA MET A 1 5.25 -9.04 19.78
C MET A 1 4.36 -10.20 20.19
N LYS A 2 3.17 -9.92 20.78
CA LYS A 2 2.22 -10.98 21.15
C LYS A 2 0.79 -10.44 21.06
N PHE A 3 -0.07 -11.09 20.25
CA PHE A 3 -1.45 -10.70 20.09
C PHE A 3 -2.34 -11.89 19.70
N GLU A 4 -3.64 -11.71 19.81
CA GLU A 4 -4.65 -12.65 19.31
C GLU A 4 -5.39 -12.07 18.12
N ILE A 5 -5.68 -12.94 17.14
CA ILE A 5 -6.40 -12.60 15.92
C ILE A 5 -7.08 -13.85 15.33
N ASN A 6 -8.12 -13.65 14.55
CA ASN A 6 -8.65 -14.72 13.71
C ASN A 6 -7.65 -15.08 12.59
N ALA A 7 -7.37 -16.38 12.40
CA ALA A 7 -6.37 -16.83 11.44
C ALA A 7 -6.70 -16.46 9.99
N LEU A 8 -7.99 -16.48 9.60
CA LEU A 8 -8.38 -16.05 8.25
C LEU A 8 -8.26 -14.54 8.06
N THR A 9 -8.53 -13.74 9.10
CA THR A 9 -8.33 -12.29 9.07
C THR A 9 -6.85 -11.94 8.88
N LEU A 10 -5.96 -12.57 9.63
CA LEU A 10 -4.52 -12.38 9.45
C LEU A 10 -4.06 -12.86 8.07
N LYS A 11 -4.54 -14.04 7.63
CA LYS A 11 -4.25 -14.56 6.30
C LYS A 11 -4.65 -13.56 5.21
N LYS A 12 -5.89 -13.04 5.27
CA LYS A 12 -6.36 -12.03 4.31
C LYS A 12 -5.47 -10.79 4.32
N GLY A 13 -5.14 -10.24 5.49
CA GLY A 13 -4.24 -9.09 5.59
C GLY A 13 -2.87 -9.36 4.98
N LEU A 14 -2.29 -10.54 5.21
CA LEU A 14 -1.01 -10.94 4.62
C LEU A 14 -1.10 -11.17 3.09
N GLU A 15 -2.21 -11.65 2.57
CA GLU A 15 -2.44 -11.78 1.13
C GLU A 15 -2.68 -10.41 0.47
N ASP A 16 -3.41 -9.52 1.13
CA ASP A 16 -3.73 -8.18 0.63
C ASP A 16 -2.48 -7.28 0.59
N ILE A 17 -1.59 -7.38 1.60
CA ILE A 17 -0.36 -6.58 1.63
C ILE A 17 0.71 -7.09 0.66
N GLN A 18 0.59 -8.30 0.12
CA GLN A 18 1.50 -8.80 -0.91
C GLN A 18 1.35 -7.98 -2.18
N VAL A 19 2.36 -7.19 -2.49
CA VAL A 19 2.35 -6.41 -3.72
C VAL A 19 2.71 -7.32 -4.89
N LYS A 20 1.73 -7.53 -5.76
CA LYS A 20 1.90 -8.31 -6.99
C LYS A 20 2.48 -7.41 -8.08
N GLY A 21 3.25 -7.97 -9.01
CA GLY A 21 3.92 -7.21 -10.07
C GLY A 21 2.99 -6.24 -10.84
N LYS A 22 1.71 -6.59 -11.01
CA LYS A 22 0.71 -5.72 -11.63
C LYS A 22 0.44 -4.39 -10.88
N HIS A 23 0.74 -4.32 -9.58
CA HIS A 23 0.62 -3.07 -8.82
C HIS A 23 1.79 -2.11 -9.05
N LEU A 24 2.89 -2.60 -9.64
CA LEU A 24 4.15 -1.87 -9.80
C LEU A 24 4.33 -1.32 -11.20
N THR A 25 4.09 -2.14 -12.21
CA THR A 25 4.21 -1.76 -13.62
C THR A 25 3.20 -2.54 -14.46
N SER A 26 2.82 -2.00 -15.62
CA SER A 26 2.00 -2.70 -16.61
C SER A 26 2.71 -3.93 -17.21
N LYS A 27 4.03 -3.94 -17.22
CA LYS A 27 4.86 -5.02 -17.80
C LYS A 27 5.40 -6.00 -16.76
N GLY A 28 4.98 -5.89 -15.49
CA GLY A 28 5.34 -6.77 -14.39
C GLY A 28 6.86 -6.89 -14.20
N PHE A 29 7.41 -6.37 -13.12
CA PHE A 29 8.71 -6.85 -12.64
C PHE A 29 8.50 -8.27 -12.14
N SER A 30 8.73 -9.26 -13.00
CA SER A 30 8.33 -10.64 -12.83
C SER A 30 9.17 -11.44 -11.83
N ASN A 31 10.18 -10.87 -11.19
CA ASN A 31 11.17 -11.67 -10.48
C ASN A 31 11.57 -11.18 -9.09
N SER A 32 10.83 -10.32 -8.43
CA SER A 32 11.16 -10.06 -7.04
C SER A 32 10.45 -11.07 -6.13
N ASN A 33 11.19 -12.02 -5.57
CA ASN A 33 10.82 -12.81 -4.39
C ASN A 33 10.53 -11.92 -3.15
N PHE A 34 10.40 -10.61 -3.37
CA PHE A 34 10.25 -9.58 -2.36
C PHE A 34 8.78 -9.34 -1.98
N GLY A 35 7.86 -9.72 -2.85
CA GLY A 35 6.43 -9.47 -2.66
C GLY A 35 5.81 -10.13 -1.44
N SER A 36 6.48 -11.12 -0.83
CA SER A 36 6.03 -11.83 0.37
C SER A 36 6.70 -11.35 1.67
N ASN A 37 7.76 -10.53 1.58
CA ASN A 37 8.43 -10.01 2.78
C ASN A 37 7.59 -8.91 3.43
N VAL A 38 7.26 -9.11 4.70
CA VAL A 38 6.40 -8.20 5.47
C VAL A 38 7.17 -7.69 6.68
N PHE A 39 7.10 -6.38 6.88
CA PHE A 39 7.42 -5.75 8.16
C PHE A 39 6.11 -5.49 8.90
N ALA A 40 6.00 -5.96 10.13
CA ALA A 40 4.82 -5.83 10.97
C ALA A 40 5.13 -5.03 12.24
N GLN A 41 4.27 -4.09 12.56
CA GLN A 41 4.30 -3.31 13.79
C GLN A 41 2.97 -3.46 14.52
N CYS A 42 3.02 -3.82 15.80
CA CYS A 42 1.83 -3.88 16.65
C CYS A 42 1.89 -2.78 17.71
N THR A 43 0.87 -1.93 17.72
CA THR A 43 0.74 -0.81 18.67
C THR A 43 -0.71 -0.74 19.15
N GLY A 44 -0.94 -0.85 20.46
CA GLY A 44 -2.30 -1.00 20.96
C GLY A 44 -2.99 -2.21 20.30
N ASN A 45 -4.22 -2.05 19.88
CA ASN A 45 -5.00 -3.09 19.20
C ASN A 45 -4.88 -3.03 17.66
N GLU A 46 -3.88 -2.37 17.14
CA GLU A 46 -3.61 -2.32 15.71
C GLU A 46 -2.32 -3.06 15.37
N LEU A 47 -2.43 -4.02 14.43
CA LEU A 47 -1.33 -4.61 13.71
C LEU A 47 -1.22 -3.91 12.35
N ARG A 48 -0.16 -3.16 12.14
CA ARG A 48 0.12 -2.54 10.86
C ARG A 48 1.15 -3.36 10.09
N LEU A 49 0.75 -3.81 8.92
CA LEU A 49 1.58 -4.55 7.98
C LEU A 49 2.13 -3.60 6.93
N TYR A 50 3.40 -3.77 6.59
CA TYR A 50 4.07 -2.99 5.55
C TYR A 50 4.74 -3.93 4.55
N ASN A 51 4.67 -3.57 3.30
CA ASN A 51 5.42 -4.20 2.21
C ASN A 51 5.89 -3.12 1.25
N GLY A 52 7.00 -3.35 0.57
CA GLY A 52 7.52 -2.36 -0.35
C GLY A 52 8.92 -2.69 -0.85
N ASP A 53 9.42 -1.78 -1.65
CA ASP A 53 10.79 -1.77 -2.16
C ASP A 53 11.30 -0.32 -2.28
N THR A 54 12.22 -0.04 -3.19
CA THR A 54 12.76 1.31 -3.39
C THR A 54 11.81 2.26 -4.13
N ILE A 55 10.76 1.74 -4.75
CA ILE A 55 9.85 2.52 -5.62
C ILE A 55 8.41 2.57 -5.13
N PHE A 56 8.07 1.79 -4.11
CA PHE A 56 6.74 1.85 -3.50
C PHE A 56 6.77 1.43 -2.03
N LEU A 57 5.77 1.89 -1.28
CA LEU A 57 5.45 1.45 0.07
C LEU A 57 3.94 1.23 0.16
N ALA A 58 3.54 0.03 0.56
CA ALA A 58 2.17 -0.31 0.91
C ALA A 58 2.05 -0.52 2.43
N SER A 59 0.95 -0.07 3.02
CA SER A 59 0.63 -0.26 4.43
C SER A 59 -0.84 -0.65 4.59
N LEU A 60 -1.08 -1.62 5.47
CA LEU A 60 -2.41 -2.13 5.81
C LEU A 60 -2.56 -2.29 7.32
N GLY A 61 -3.62 -1.71 7.91
CA GLY A 61 -4.01 -1.89 9.29
C GLY A 61 -4.93 -3.10 9.48
N VAL A 62 -4.70 -3.87 10.53
CA VAL A 62 -5.54 -5.01 10.94
C VAL A 62 -5.80 -4.92 12.43
N THR A 63 -7.07 -5.05 12.85
CA THR A 63 -7.42 -5.05 14.28
C THR A 63 -7.03 -6.36 14.94
N VAL A 64 -6.38 -6.28 16.09
CA VAL A 64 -5.93 -7.42 16.90
C VAL A 64 -6.29 -7.20 18.38
N THR A 65 -6.26 -8.26 19.17
CA THR A 65 -6.25 -8.15 20.64
C THR A 65 -4.80 -8.27 21.11
N ASN A 66 -4.20 -7.12 21.42
CA ASN A 66 -2.79 -7.08 21.85
C ASN A 66 -2.66 -7.52 23.31
N GLN A 67 -1.67 -8.35 23.59
CA GLN A 67 -1.36 -8.82 24.95
C GLN A 67 -0.17 -8.05 25.57
N LEU A 68 0.42 -7.10 24.84
CA LEU A 68 1.54 -6.28 25.30
C LEU A 68 1.15 -4.80 25.26
N THR A 69 1.61 -4.04 26.24
CA THR A 69 1.35 -2.58 26.32
C THR A 69 2.34 -1.75 25.49
N THR A 70 3.46 -2.35 25.07
CA THR A 70 4.52 -1.67 24.32
C THR A 70 4.42 -1.96 22.83
N SER A 71 4.75 -0.98 22.00
CA SER A 71 4.91 -1.20 20.56
C SER A 71 6.01 -2.22 20.30
N SER A 72 5.76 -3.09 19.33
CA SER A 72 6.70 -4.15 18.96
C SER A 72 6.69 -4.38 17.47
N GLU A 73 7.84 -4.82 16.93
CA GLU A 73 8.08 -4.97 15.50
C GLU A 73 8.66 -6.34 15.17
N VAL A 74 8.34 -6.86 13.99
CA VAL A 74 8.91 -8.10 13.46
C VAL A 74 8.84 -8.11 11.95
N SER A 75 9.82 -8.77 11.31
CA SER A 75 9.84 -9.00 9.88
C SER A 75 9.84 -10.49 9.56
N PHE A 76 9.12 -10.88 8.52
CA PHE A 76 8.99 -12.28 8.10
C PHE A 76 8.56 -12.42 6.64
N ASP A 77 8.74 -13.61 6.11
CA ASP A 77 8.16 -14.01 4.83
C ASP A 77 6.74 -14.53 5.05
N SER A 78 5.75 -13.78 4.57
CA SER A 78 4.33 -14.14 4.69
C SER A 78 3.98 -15.43 3.93
N SER A 79 4.73 -15.78 2.88
CA SER A 79 4.52 -17.02 2.12
C SER A 79 4.75 -18.26 2.97
N SER A 80 5.64 -18.17 3.95
CA SER A 80 5.89 -19.25 4.92
C SER A 80 4.79 -19.39 5.97
N LEU A 81 4.06 -18.30 6.27
CA LEU A 81 3.04 -18.28 7.33
C LEU A 81 1.63 -18.60 6.80
N ILE A 82 1.28 -18.13 5.62
CA ILE A 82 -0.05 -18.27 5.00
C ILE A 82 -0.57 -19.72 4.95
N PRO A 83 0.23 -20.75 4.59
CA PRO A 83 -0.24 -22.13 4.57
C PRO A 83 -0.72 -22.64 5.95
N TYR A 84 -0.02 -22.26 7.02
CA TYR A 84 -0.43 -22.61 8.38
C TYR A 84 -1.72 -21.88 8.79
N LEU A 85 -1.82 -20.59 8.51
CA LEU A 85 -3.04 -19.83 8.79
C LEU A 85 -4.26 -20.44 8.07
N LYS A 86 -4.08 -20.87 6.82
CA LYS A 86 -5.12 -21.62 6.08
C LYS A 86 -5.52 -22.91 6.79
N SER A 87 -4.55 -23.67 7.33
CA SER A 87 -4.82 -24.93 8.04
C SER A 87 -5.52 -24.73 9.40
N PHE A 88 -5.38 -23.55 10.01
CA PHE A 88 -6.08 -23.22 11.26
C PHE A 88 -7.54 -22.81 11.01
N GLY A 89 -7.87 -22.36 9.79
CA GLY A 89 -9.25 -21.99 9.40
C GLY A 89 -9.78 -20.81 10.22
N ASN A 90 -11.07 -20.86 10.57
CA ASN A 90 -11.73 -19.76 11.30
C ASN A 90 -11.49 -19.83 12.84
N ARG A 91 -10.27 -20.04 13.26
CA ARG A 91 -9.91 -20.09 14.68
C ARG A 91 -9.20 -18.81 15.11
N THR A 92 -9.41 -18.42 16.35
CA THR A 92 -8.52 -17.45 17.01
C THR A 92 -7.17 -18.08 17.25
N ILE A 93 -6.12 -17.40 16.86
CA ILE A 93 -4.72 -17.79 17.08
C ILE A 93 -4.07 -16.78 18.01
N THR A 94 -3.09 -17.27 18.78
CA THR A 94 -2.10 -16.42 19.42
C THR A 94 -0.88 -16.37 18.50
N PHE A 95 -0.50 -15.15 18.10
CA PHE A 95 0.74 -14.86 17.39
C PHE A 95 1.78 -14.36 18.40
N GLU A 96 2.95 -14.97 18.38
CA GLU A 96 4.07 -14.58 19.26
C GLU A 96 5.37 -14.52 18.46
N ALA A 97 6.07 -13.38 18.49
CA ALA A 97 7.40 -13.22 17.91
C ALA A 97 8.44 -13.13 19.02
N GLY A 98 9.16 -14.22 19.20
CA GLY A 98 10.38 -14.35 20.01
C GLY A 98 11.59 -14.58 19.09
N ASP A 99 12.34 -15.67 19.29
CA ASP A 99 13.41 -16.08 18.38
C ASP A 99 12.87 -16.54 17.03
N TYR A 100 11.69 -17.13 17.04
CA TYR A 100 10.87 -17.48 15.89
C TYR A 100 9.52 -16.79 15.99
N ILE A 101 8.79 -16.77 14.89
CA ILE A 101 7.36 -16.45 14.89
C ILE A 101 6.60 -17.74 15.14
N THR A 102 5.86 -17.76 16.24
CA THR A 102 5.03 -18.90 16.64
C THR A 102 3.56 -18.51 16.56
N ILE A 103 2.74 -19.36 15.95
CA ILE A 103 1.29 -19.25 15.93
C ILE A 103 0.66 -20.49 16.57
N VAL A 104 -0.27 -20.28 17.48
CA VAL A 104 -0.92 -21.34 18.27
C VAL A 104 -2.43 -21.22 18.18
N ALA A 105 -3.12 -22.33 17.95
CA ALA A 105 -4.58 -22.44 17.99
C ALA A 105 -4.99 -23.76 18.66
N GLY A 106 -5.25 -23.74 19.96
CA GLY A 106 -5.51 -24.94 20.77
C GLY A 106 -4.28 -25.85 20.76
N ALA A 107 -4.44 -27.11 20.33
CA ALA A 107 -3.35 -28.08 20.25
C ALA A 107 -2.44 -27.93 19.02
N LYS A 108 -2.79 -27.05 18.08
CA LYS A 108 -1.98 -26.82 16.87
C LYS A 108 -0.97 -25.70 17.11
N LYS A 109 0.26 -25.96 16.71
CA LYS A 109 1.36 -24.99 16.79
C LYS A 109 2.18 -25.03 15.49
N ALA A 110 2.54 -23.86 14.97
CA ALA A 110 3.49 -23.74 13.89
C ALA A 110 4.52 -22.63 14.22
N SER A 111 5.73 -22.79 13.70
CA SER A 111 6.78 -21.80 13.87
C SER A 111 7.47 -21.53 12.54
N VAL A 112 7.75 -20.27 12.25
CA VAL A 112 8.47 -19.81 11.05
C VAL A 112 9.61 -18.88 11.45
N PRO A 113 10.69 -18.80 10.65
CA PRO A 113 11.81 -17.92 10.97
C PRO A 113 11.42 -16.44 10.81
N LYS A 114 12.07 -15.58 11.57
CA LYS A 114 12.09 -14.13 11.32
C LYS A 114 13.08 -13.81 10.21
N LEU A 115 12.82 -12.70 9.51
CA LEU A 115 13.81 -12.08 8.63
C LEU A 115 14.66 -11.11 9.45
N VAL A 116 15.97 -11.25 9.34
CA VAL A 116 16.95 -10.38 10.00
C VAL A 116 17.87 -9.82 8.92
N ASN A 117 18.12 -8.51 8.95
CA ASN A 117 19.05 -7.81 8.05
C ASN A 117 18.74 -8.04 6.55
N HIS A 118 17.47 -8.02 6.19
CA HIS A 118 17.06 -8.20 4.80
C HIS A 118 16.99 -6.82 4.09
N PRO A 119 17.65 -6.62 2.91
CA PRO A 119 17.72 -5.30 2.25
C PRO A 119 16.36 -4.63 2.00
N ASN A 120 15.35 -5.41 1.65
CA ASN A 120 14.00 -4.88 1.43
C ASN A 120 13.32 -4.44 2.71
N ILE A 121 13.57 -5.14 3.81
CA ILE A 121 13.04 -4.74 5.12
C ILE A 121 13.66 -3.41 5.53
N GLU A 122 14.94 -3.21 5.29
CA GLU A 122 15.61 -1.92 5.53
C GLU A 122 15.03 -0.79 4.65
N ALA A 123 14.71 -1.08 3.38
CA ALA A 123 14.05 -0.13 2.49
C ALA A 123 12.65 0.23 3.01
N VAL A 124 11.85 -0.77 3.39
CA VAL A 124 10.52 -0.59 3.97
C VAL A 124 10.58 0.20 5.27
N GLN A 125 11.53 -0.10 6.16
CA GLN A 125 11.71 0.64 7.42
C GLN A 125 12.09 2.09 7.17
N ARG A 126 12.99 2.38 6.22
CA ARG A 126 13.32 3.75 5.83
C ARG A 126 12.10 4.51 5.31
N LEU A 127 11.36 3.93 4.38
CA LEU A 127 10.15 4.55 3.84
C LEU A 127 9.06 4.71 4.91
N LYS A 128 8.86 3.71 5.78
CA LYS A 128 7.95 3.81 6.93
C LYS A 128 8.33 4.98 7.83
N ASN A 129 9.62 5.13 8.16
CA ASN A 129 10.08 6.23 9.00
C ASN A 129 9.87 7.59 8.31
N MET A 130 10.10 7.66 7.00
CA MET A 130 9.79 8.85 6.22
C MET A 130 8.30 9.17 6.27
N VAL A 131 7.42 8.19 6.10
CA VAL A 131 5.96 8.35 6.17
C VAL A 131 5.48 8.66 7.59
N ALA A 132 6.15 8.19 8.65
CA ALA A 132 5.81 8.50 10.03
C ALA A 132 5.96 9.99 10.38
N HIS A 133 6.74 10.76 9.61
CA HIS A 133 6.83 12.21 9.71
C HIS A 133 5.71 12.94 8.96
N ILE A 134 4.90 12.24 8.18
CA ILE A 134 3.67 12.77 7.63
C ILE A 134 2.67 12.85 8.78
N ARG A 135 2.33 14.05 9.21
CA ARG A 135 1.24 14.22 10.18
C ARG A 135 -0.07 13.89 9.47
N TYR A 136 -0.60 12.74 9.83
CA TYR A 136 -1.93 12.32 9.42
C TYR A 136 -2.93 13.11 10.27
N GLU A 137 -3.56 14.11 9.68
CA GLU A 137 -4.86 14.56 10.12
C GLU A 137 -5.88 13.93 9.18
N PRO A 138 -6.85 13.13 9.69
CA PRO A 138 -7.84 12.44 8.86
C PRO A 138 -8.85 13.40 8.22
N SER A 139 -8.61 14.69 8.29
CA SER A 139 -9.43 15.71 7.66
C SER A 139 -8.92 15.94 6.23
N PRO A 140 -9.80 15.85 5.21
CA PRO A 140 -9.45 16.21 3.85
C PRO A 140 -9.07 17.70 3.68
N GLN A 141 -9.13 18.50 4.74
CA GLN A 141 -8.84 19.93 4.73
C GLN A 141 -7.36 20.27 4.98
N THR A 142 -6.51 19.28 5.31
CA THR A 142 -5.09 19.50 5.53
C THR A 142 -4.25 18.74 4.52
N LEU A 143 -3.36 19.46 3.84
CA LEU A 143 -2.37 18.86 2.94
C LEU A 143 -1.32 18.15 3.78
N TRP A 144 -0.94 16.96 3.35
CA TRP A 144 0.05 16.15 4.03
C TRP A 144 1.45 16.70 3.86
N LYS A 145 2.24 16.66 4.93
CA LYS A 145 3.65 17.03 4.92
C LYS A 145 4.50 15.79 5.11
N PHE A 146 5.53 15.66 4.30
CA PHE A 146 6.50 14.58 4.34
C PHE A 146 7.87 15.13 4.71
N GLY A 147 8.17 15.24 6.01
CA GLY A 147 9.36 15.97 6.47
C GLY A 147 9.36 17.40 5.97
N ASN A 148 10.35 17.75 5.13
CA ASN A 148 10.38 19.01 4.39
C ASN A 148 9.59 18.97 3.07
N PHE A 149 8.92 17.85 2.78
CA PHE A 149 8.15 17.63 1.58
C PHE A 149 6.68 17.92 1.86
N ASN A 150 6.08 18.82 1.11
CA ASN A 150 4.67 19.14 1.18
C ASN A 150 4.00 18.65 -0.10
N PHE A 151 2.89 17.94 0.03
CA PHE A 151 1.98 17.75 -1.10
C PHE A 151 1.26 19.06 -1.42
N GLU A 152 1.10 19.37 -2.69
CA GLU A 152 0.55 20.63 -3.18
C GLU A 152 -0.94 20.54 -3.42
N GLY A 153 -1.43 19.35 -3.81
CA GLY A 153 -2.82 19.08 -4.07
C GLY A 153 -3.34 17.78 -3.46
N ALA A 154 -4.64 17.76 -3.23
CA ALA A 154 -5.36 16.59 -2.77
C ALA A 154 -6.74 16.50 -3.42
N PHE A 155 -7.18 15.28 -3.74
CA PHE A 155 -8.54 15.01 -4.20
C PHE A 155 -9.01 13.62 -3.77
N SER A 156 -10.33 13.43 -3.78
CA SER A 156 -10.93 12.16 -3.36
C SER A 156 -11.89 11.63 -4.42
N ILE A 157 -11.75 10.34 -4.73
CA ILE A 157 -12.65 9.58 -5.61
C ILE A 157 -12.89 8.19 -5.05
N THR A 158 -13.98 7.53 -5.45
CA THR A 158 -14.19 6.11 -5.11
C THR A 158 -13.24 5.21 -5.91
N ASN A 159 -12.82 4.09 -5.31
CA ASN A 159 -11.96 3.15 -6.04
C ASN A 159 -12.66 2.54 -7.25
N ASN A 160 -13.98 2.33 -7.23
CA ASN A 160 -14.72 1.89 -8.40
C ASN A 160 -14.53 2.85 -9.58
N TYR A 161 -14.65 4.16 -9.34
CA TYR A 161 -14.43 5.16 -10.39
C TYR A 161 -12.97 5.17 -10.88
N PHE A 162 -12.01 5.07 -9.95
CA PHE A 162 -10.59 4.98 -10.32
C PHE A 162 -10.28 3.72 -11.15
N ILE A 163 -10.88 2.57 -10.81
CA ILE A 163 -10.78 1.33 -11.60
C ILE A 163 -11.26 1.57 -13.05
N ASP A 164 -12.38 2.24 -13.23
CA ASP A 164 -12.94 2.48 -14.56
C ASP A 164 -12.06 3.45 -15.37
N CYS A 165 -11.54 4.52 -14.74
CA CYS A 165 -10.56 5.42 -15.37
C CYS A 165 -9.31 4.66 -15.85
N ILE A 166 -8.74 3.80 -15.00
CA ILE A 166 -7.55 3.01 -15.36
C ILE A 166 -7.86 2.03 -16.49
N LYS A 167 -9.00 1.31 -16.45
CA LYS A 167 -9.40 0.40 -17.52
C LYS A 167 -9.55 1.11 -18.87
N ASN A 168 -10.12 2.31 -18.86
CA ASN A 168 -10.25 3.13 -20.07
C ASN A 168 -8.86 3.52 -20.61
N CYS A 169 -7.96 3.93 -19.72
CA CYS A 169 -6.57 4.19 -20.10
C CYS A 169 -5.85 2.96 -20.66
N GLU A 170 -6.12 1.77 -20.13
CA GLU A 170 -5.49 0.52 -20.58
C GLU A 170 -5.84 0.13 -22.03
N LEU A 171 -6.87 0.72 -22.62
CA LEU A 171 -7.18 0.56 -24.06
C LEU A 171 -6.04 1.03 -24.95
N VAL A 172 -5.26 2.00 -24.49
CA VAL A 172 -4.07 2.53 -25.19
C VAL A 172 -2.83 1.65 -25.01
N LYS A 173 -2.82 0.75 -24.01
CA LYS A 173 -1.71 -0.21 -23.72
C LYS A 173 -0.35 0.43 -23.39
N SER A 174 -0.29 1.70 -23.05
CA SER A 174 0.94 2.37 -22.62
C SER A 174 1.39 1.88 -21.24
N GLY A 175 0.44 1.70 -20.31
CA GLY A 175 0.69 1.32 -18.92
C GLY A 175 1.36 2.40 -18.08
N ILE A 176 1.49 3.61 -18.63
CA ILE A 176 1.92 4.82 -17.95
C ILE A 176 0.75 5.78 -17.96
N TYR A 177 0.43 6.32 -16.79
CA TYR A 177 -0.68 7.22 -16.59
C TYR A 177 -0.15 8.58 -16.14
N LYS A 178 -0.64 9.65 -16.76
CA LYS A 178 -0.39 11.02 -16.37
C LYS A 178 -1.61 11.52 -15.60
N LEU A 179 -1.41 12.08 -14.44
CA LEU A 179 -2.40 12.76 -13.64
C LEU A 179 -2.08 14.26 -13.68
N ASP A 180 -3.01 15.05 -14.21
CA ASP A 180 -2.94 16.51 -14.16
C ASP A 180 -3.99 17.01 -13.16
N PHE A 181 -3.51 17.60 -12.07
CA PHE A 181 -4.32 18.23 -11.04
C PHE A 181 -4.28 19.75 -11.23
N ASN A 182 -5.17 20.26 -12.09
CA ASN A 182 -5.31 21.68 -12.42
C ASN A 182 -6.72 22.17 -12.05
N GLU A 183 -7.31 23.08 -12.81
CA GLU A 183 -8.72 23.47 -12.64
C GLU A 183 -9.65 22.25 -12.67
N ASN A 184 -9.35 21.30 -13.55
CA ASN A 184 -9.94 19.96 -13.59
C ASN A 184 -8.88 18.92 -13.20
N VAL A 185 -9.31 17.84 -12.59
CA VAL A 185 -8.47 16.66 -12.41
C VAL A 185 -8.62 15.78 -13.64
N THR A 186 -7.53 15.51 -14.36
CA THR A 186 -7.57 14.63 -15.51
C THR A 186 -6.59 13.48 -15.37
N ILE A 187 -6.99 12.32 -15.88
CA ILE A 187 -6.09 11.17 -16.09
C ILE A 187 -5.93 10.94 -17.57
N SER A 188 -4.71 10.72 -18.01
CA SER A 188 -4.43 10.46 -19.41
C SER A 188 -3.34 9.40 -19.58
N THR A 189 -3.30 8.80 -20.75
CA THR A 189 -2.26 7.87 -21.17
C THR A 189 -1.97 8.08 -22.65
N THR A 190 -0.72 7.91 -23.02
CA THR A 190 -0.26 8.11 -24.40
C THR A 190 0.74 7.02 -24.77
N GLU A 191 0.50 6.31 -25.86
CA GLU A 191 1.45 5.36 -26.45
C GLU A 191 2.20 6.02 -27.61
N THR A 192 1.45 6.73 -28.46
CA THR A 192 1.97 7.47 -29.61
C THR A 192 1.21 8.78 -29.76
N VAL A 193 1.67 9.68 -30.63
CA VAL A 193 0.99 10.96 -30.88
C VAL A 193 -0.47 10.77 -31.35
N THR A 194 -0.77 9.65 -31.99
CA THR A 194 -2.10 9.33 -32.53
C THR A 194 -2.90 8.33 -31.68
N ASN A 195 -2.29 7.74 -30.65
CA ASN A 195 -2.92 6.78 -29.75
C ASN A 195 -2.81 7.26 -28.30
N SER A 196 -3.83 8.00 -27.87
CA SER A 196 -3.91 8.55 -26.52
C SER A 196 -5.35 8.53 -26.02
N TYR A 197 -5.49 8.53 -24.70
CA TYR A 197 -6.77 8.65 -24.02
C TYR A 197 -6.67 9.68 -22.90
N THR A 198 -7.70 10.47 -22.71
CA THR A 198 -7.80 11.44 -21.62
C THR A 198 -9.21 11.45 -21.08
N GLU A 199 -9.34 11.41 -19.77
CA GLU A 199 -10.60 11.47 -19.04
C GLU A 199 -10.55 12.53 -17.96
N THR A 200 -11.61 13.33 -17.84
CA THR A 200 -11.79 14.28 -16.74
C THR A 200 -12.41 13.56 -15.56
N ILE A 201 -11.72 13.60 -14.44
CA ILE A 201 -12.18 13.04 -13.16
C ILE A 201 -13.03 14.08 -12.45
N ASN A 202 -14.20 13.65 -11.95
CA ASN A 202 -15.06 14.46 -11.09
C ASN A 202 -14.85 14.04 -9.63
N PRO A 203 -13.94 14.68 -8.87
CA PRO A 203 -13.65 14.30 -7.51
C PRO A 203 -14.80 14.69 -6.57
N VAL A 204 -14.99 13.88 -5.51
CA VAL A 204 -15.91 14.21 -4.40
C VAL A 204 -15.37 15.39 -3.59
N PHE A 205 -14.06 15.52 -3.55
CA PHE A 205 -13.33 16.58 -2.84
C PHE A 205 -12.08 16.97 -3.64
N ARG A 206 -11.71 18.25 -3.59
CA ARG A 206 -10.50 18.80 -4.19
C ARG A 206 -9.99 19.97 -3.37
N LEU A 207 -8.68 20.04 -3.14
CA LEU A 207 -8.00 21.11 -2.41
C LEU A 207 -6.56 21.27 -2.91
N GLY A 208 -6.05 22.49 -2.97
CA GLY A 208 -4.63 22.82 -3.15
C GLY A 208 -4.29 23.30 -4.55
N ASP A 209 -2.97 23.40 -4.77
CA ASP A 209 -2.37 24.00 -5.96
C ASP A 209 -2.23 22.98 -7.11
N PRO A 210 -2.10 23.45 -8.36
CA PRO A 210 -1.87 22.60 -9.51
C PRO A 210 -0.65 21.69 -9.36
N ALA A 211 -0.75 20.46 -9.85
CA ALA A 211 0.34 19.50 -9.88
C ALA A 211 0.18 18.52 -11.04
N THR A 212 1.31 18.07 -11.59
CA THR A 212 1.37 17.06 -12.65
C THR A 212 2.33 15.95 -12.24
N LEU A 213 1.89 14.71 -12.37
CA LEU A 213 2.74 13.56 -12.09
C LEU A 213 2.43 12.39 -13.04
N GLN A 214 3.40 11.51 -13.19
CA GLN A 214 3.21 10.25 -13.92
C GLN A 214 3.43 9.07 -12.98
N PHE A 215 2.64 8.03 -13.17
CA PHE A 215 2.78 6.76 -12.46
C PHE A 215 2.51 5.57 -13.37
N SER A 216 2.87 4.39 -12.92
CA SER A 216 2.60 3.13 -13.62
C SER A 216 2.05 2.09 -12.65
N GLY A 217 1.35 1.10 -13.21
CA GLY A 217 0.83 -0.04 -12.47
C GLY A 217 -0.61 0.11 -12.00
N ALA A 218 -1.23 -1.02 -11.66
CA ALA A 218 -2.62 -1.11 -11.27
C ALA A 218 -2.82 -0.74 -9.78
N LEU A 219 -2.51 0.50 -9.39
CA LEU A 219 -2.53 0.97 -8.00
C LEU A 219 -3.89 0.75 -7.32
N HIS A 220 -4.99 0.87 -8.09
CA HIS A 220 -6.35 0.63 -7.63
C HIS A 220 -6.56 -0.77 -7.04
N SER A 221 -5.79 -1.76 -7.48
CA SER A 221 -5.98 -3.16 -7.08
C SER A 221 -5.52 -3.46 -5.65
N PHE A 222 -4.86 -2.54 -4.99
CA PHE A 222 -4.50 -2.61 -3.57
C PHE A 222 -5.67 -2.25 -2.65
N PHE A 223 -6.64 -1.50 -3.13
CA PHE A 223 -7.77 -0.99 -2.35
C PHE A 223 -9.03 -1.81 -2.60
N GLU A 224 -9.95 -1.82 -1.64
CA GLU A 224 -11.28 -2.41 -1.82
C GLU A 224 -12.13 -1.51 -2.72
N LYS A 225 -13.03 -2.14 -3.51
CA LYS A 225 -13.77 -1.44 -4.57
C LYS A 225 -14.56 -0.23 -4.08
N GLU A 226 -15.21 -0.37 -2.93
CA GLU A 226 -16.12 0.65 -2.39
C GLU A 226 -15.40 1.72 -1.54
N GLN A 227 -14.08 1.64 -1.40
CA GLN A 227 -13.33 2.61 -0.61
C GLN A 227 -13.28 3.97 -1.29
N LEU A 228 -13.40 5.03 -0.49
CA LEU A 228 -13.02 6.38 -0.89
C LEU A 228 -11.50 6.49 -0.80
N LEU A 229 -10.88 6.85 -1.92
CA LEU A 229 -9.44 7.05 -2.04
C LEU A 229 -9.13 8.54 -1.94
N ASN A 230 -8.20 8.90 -1.05
CA ASN A 230 -7.65 10.24 -0.95
C ASN A 230 -6.28 10.25 -1.62
N PHE A 231 -6.17 11.00 -2.69
CA PHE A 231 -4.94 11.18 -3.46
C PHE A 231 -4.25 12.46 -2.99
N TYR A 232 -2.94 12.36 -2.80
CA TYR A 232 -2.08 13.48 -2.48
C TYR A 232 -1.02 13.58 -3.56
N VAL A 233 -0.90 14.76 -4.15
CA VAL A 233 -0.14 15.00 -5.38
C VAL A 233 0.79 16.21 -5.24
N ARG A 234 1.89 16.16 -5.96
CA ARG A 234 2.84 17.23 -6.17
C ARG A 234 3.56 16.99 -7.49
N ASP A 235 4.04 18.05 -8.13
CA ASP A 235 4.78 17.97 -9.38
C ASP A 235 5.94 16.99 -9.29
N GLU A 236 6.04 16.09 -10.29
CA GLU A 236 7.13 15.13 -10.50
C GLU A 236 7.50 14.29 -9.25
N SER A 237 6.54 14.12 -8.35
CA SER A 237 6.76 13.53 -7.03
C SER A 237 6.01 12.21 -6.86
N PRO A 238 6.33 11.43 -5.81
CA PRO A 238 5.56 10.24 -5.50
C PRO A 238 4.08 10.56 -5.31
N ILE A 239 3.21 9.69 -5.84
CA ILE A 239 1.80 9.73 -5.52
C ILE A 239 1.55 8.99 -4.21
N LEU A 240 0.77 9.61 -3.32
CA LEU A 240 0.29 8.98 -2.10
C LEU A 240 -1.22 8.79 -2.19
N ILE A 241 -1.68 7.57 -1.95
CA ILE A 241 -3.10 7.21 -1.93
C ILE A 241 -3.42 6.61 -0.57
N VAL A 242 -4.45 7.14 0.08
CA VAL A 242 -4.87 6.71 1.42
C VAL A 242 -6.35 6.39 1.43
N ALA A 243 -6.70 5.28 2.06
CA ALA A 243 -8.08 4.88 2.29
C ALA A 243 -8.16 4.13 3.62
N ASN A 244 -8.98 4.59 4.57
CA ASN A 244 -9.21 3.98 5.89
C ASN A 244 -7.96 3.34 6.51
N ASP A 245 -7.85 2.01 6.36
CA ASP A 245 -6.80 1.15 6.90
C ASP A 245 -5.61 0.95 5.93
N ARG A 246 -5.67 1.48 4.69
CA ARG A 246 -4.70 1.24 3.62
C ARG A 246 -4.00 2.52 3.18
N MET A 247 -2.73 2.40 2.89
CA MET A 247 -1.92 3.48 2.32
C MET A 247 -0.98 2.90 1.27
N LEU A 248 -0.88 3.57 0.14
CA LEU A 248 0.06 3.23 -0.93
C LEU A 248 0.80 4.49 -1.36
N MET A 249 2.12 4.46 -1.29
CA MET A 249 2.99 5.47 -1.89
C MET A 249 3.74 4.85 -3.06
N LYS A 250 3.76 5.51 -4.19
CA LYS A 250 4.42 5.06 -5.41
C LYS A 250 5.33 6.16 -5.96
N ALA A 251 6.58 5.82 -6.24
CA ALA A 251 7.50 6.73 -6.92
C ALA A 251 6.96 7.16 -8.28
N PRO A 252 7.24 8.38 -8.74
CA PRO A 252 6.84 8.84 -10.05
C PRO A 252 7.49 7.99 -11.13
N HIS A 253 6.82 7.89 -12.27
CA HIS A 253 7.44 7.36 -13.47
C HIS A 253 8.30 8.47 -14.07
N VAL A 254 9.60 8.31 -14.01
CA VAL A 254 10.55 9.21 -14.68
C VAL A 254 10.72 8.66 -16.10
N GLY A 255 10.19 9.38 -17.08
CA GLY A 255 10.40 9.06 -18.49
C GLY A 255 11.90 9.09 -18.80
N GLY A 256 12.46 7.98 -19.23
CA GLY A 256 13.75 8.00 -19.88
C GLY A 256 13.59 8.75 -21.21
N ASN A 257 14.36 9.84 -21.37
CA ASN A 257 14.57 10.49 -22.64
C ASN A 257 15.23 9.53 -23.63
#